data_39a30a2da282df929dc77a3f5bdaa103
#
_entry.id   39a30a2da282df929dc77a3f5bdaa103
#
_cell.length_a   1.000
_cell.length_b   1.000
_cell.length_c   1.000
_cell.angle_alpha   90.00
_cell.angle_beta   90.00
_cell.angle_gamma   90.00
#
_symmetry.space_group_name_H-M   'P 1'
#
loop_
_entity.id
_entity.type
_entity.pdbx_description
1 polymer ?
#
loop_
_entity_poly.entity_id
_entity_poly.type
_entity_poly.pdbx_seq_one_letter_code
_entity_poly.pdbx_strand_id
1 'polypeptide(L)'
;MRLSALPFLLMALFASLSPAQAQTAAPTGKVLVVYFSHSGNTAVVARMIQEATGGDSFAIEPVAAYPTAYDAVVDQAKKELNADFRPALKSTGPDLAAYDTIFVGSPNWWSTIAPPVMTFLEAHNFAGKTIVPFITHEGSRMGKSVQDVKRFSPGATVLSGQPFRGSDVKDAREDVRRWLRDLKLLK
;
A
#
# COMPACT_ATOMS: atom_id res chain seq x y z
N MET A 1 10.95 -79.56 -16.55
CA MET A 1 11.61 -78.23 -16.54
C MET A 1 10.55 -77.17 -16.61
N ARG A 2 10.27 -76.51 -15.47
CA ARG A 2 9.30 -75.41 -15.42
C ARG A 2 10.11 -74.16 -15.04
N LEU A 3 10.19 -73.16 -15.97
CA LEU A 3 10.77 -71.86 -15.72
C LEU A 3 9.71 -71.00 -15.07
N SER A 4 9.99 -70.54 -13.85
CA SER A 4 9.19 -69.54 -13.17
C SER A 4 9.70 -68.16 -13.53
N ALA A 5 8.86 -67.34 -14.15
CA ALA A 5 9.11 -65.93 -14.41
C ALA A 5 8.76 -65.11 -13.17
N LEU A 6 9.69 -64.33 -12.62
CA LEU A 6 9.47 -63.29 -11.58
C LEU A 6 9.00 -62.00 -12.29
N PRO A 7 7.97 -61.34 -11.79
CA PRO A 7 7.65 -59.99 -12.29
C PRO A 7 8.50 -58.93 -11.56
N PHE A 8 9.21 -58.13 -12.33
CA PHE A 8 9.90 -56.92 -11.88
C PHE A 8 8.85 -55.84 -11.55
N LEU A 9 8.75 -55.49 -10.26
CA LEU A 9 7.93 -54.37 -9.78
C LEU A 9 8.71 -53.08 -9.94
N LEU A 10 8.34 -52.28 -10.97
CA LEU A 10 8.92 -50.97 -11.22
C LEU A 10 8.27 -49.95 -10.28
N MET A 11 8.99 -49.57 -9.20
CA MET A 11 8.55 -48.57 -8.24
C MET A 11 8.87 -47.17 -8.81
N ALA A 12 7.82 -46.51 -9.34
CA ALA A 12 7.94 -45.12 -9.84
C ALA A 12 8.01 -44.16 -8.64
N LEU A 13 9.18 -43.56 -8.44
CA LEU A 13 9.42 -42.54 -7.44
C LEU A 13 8.83 -41.19 -7.97
N PHE A 14 7.62 -40.82 -7.51
CA PHE A 14 7.07 -39.49 -7.74
C PHE A 14 7.75 -38.50 -6.81
N ALA A 15 8.74 -37.78 -7.33
CA ALA A 15 9.28 -36.62 -6.65
C ALA A 15 8.26 -35.47 -6.74
N SER A 16 7.56 -35.20 -5.64
CA SER A 16 6.70 -34.03 -5.49
C SER A 16 7.56 -32.77 -5.46
N LEU A 17 7.59 -32.04 -6.56
CA LEU A 17 8.12 -30.67 -6.60
C LEU A 17 7.13 -29.79 -5.82
N SER A 18 7.46 -29.43 -4.60
CA SER A 18 6.81 -28.34 -3.89
C SER A 18 7.09 -27.03 -4.63
N PRO A 19 6.06 -26.20 -4.91
CA PRO A 19 6.30 -24.89 -5.47
C PRO A 19 7.11 -24.06 -4.47
N ALA A 20 8.32 -23.68 -4.85
CA ALA A 20 9.13 -22.74 -4.09
C ALA A 20 8.33 -21.45 -3.95
N GLN A 21 7.88 -21.13 -2.74
CA GLN A 21 7.34 -19.83 -2.40
C GLN A 21 8.46 -18.82 -2.66
N ALA A 22 8.25 -17.95 -3.66
CA ALA A 22 9.12 -16.85 -3.93
C ALA A 22 9.20 -15.97 -2.66
N GLN A 23 10.24 -16.15 -1.87
CA GLN A 23 10.58 -15.27 -0.78
C GLN A 23 10.96 -13.93 -1.41
N THR A 24 10.03 -12.97 -1.38
CA THR A 24 10.34 -11.59 -1.76
C THR A 24 11.45 -11.10 -0.82
N ALA A 25 12.64 -10.89 -1.38
CA ALA A 25 13.77 -10.30 -0.65
C ALA A 25 13.32 -8.98 -0.03
N ALA A 26 13.81 -8.66 1.18
CA ALA A 26 13.55 -7.37 1.80
C ALA A 26 13.99 -6.26 0.83
N PRO A 27 13.18 -5.22 0.60
CA PRO A 27 13.56 -4.11 -0.26
C PRO A 27 14.81 -3.44 0.33
N THR A 28 15.90 -3.44 -0.44
CA THR A 28 17.21 -2.89 -0.03
C THR A 28 17.38 -1.42 -0.43
N GLY A 29 16.37 -0.82 -1.04
CA GLY A 29 16.42 0.50 -1.65
C GLY A 29 15.85 1.63 -0.80
N LYS A 30 15.88 2.83 -1.37
CA LYS A 30 15.33 4.04 -0.74
C LYS A 30 13.83 3.94 -0.53
N VAL A 31 13.37 4.41 0.63
CA VAL A 31 11.95 4.43 1.02
C VAL A 31 11.40 5.84 0.84
N LEU A 32 10.21 5.95 0.25
CA LEU A 32 9.41 7.16 0.21
C LEU A 32 8.06 6.92 0.90
N VAL A 33 7.62 7.87 1.71
CA VAL A 33 6.28 7.86 2.32
C VAL A 33 5.45 8.98 1.71
N VAL A 34 4.56 8.62 0.78
CA VAL A 34 3.64 9.54 0.13
C VAL A 34 2.27 9.44 0.79
N TYR A 35 1.64 10.57 1.10
CA TYR A 35 0.34 10.53 1.76
C TYR A 35 -0.51 11.78 1.50
N PHE A 36 -1.82 11.60 1.50
CA PHE A 36 -2.80 12.66 1.69
C PHE A 36 -3.40 12.56 3.10
N SER A 37 -3.56 13.70 3.77
CA SER A 37 -4.16 13.74 5.11
C SER A 37 -5.11 14.93 5.23
N HIS A 38 -6.39 14.67 5.53
CA HIS A 38 -7.40 15.72 5.74
C HIS A 38 -7.46 16.15 7.21
N SER A 39 -7.70 15.18 8.12
CA SER A 39 -7.83 15.42 9.56
C SER A 39 -6.52 15.38 10.35
N GLY A 40 -5.38 15.13 9.68
CA GLY A 40 -4.09 14.94 10.34
C GLY A 40 -3.76 13.48 10.68
N ASN A 41 -4.72 12.56 10.77
CA ASN A 41 -4.49 11.18 11.18
C ASN A 41 -3.51 10.45 10.27
N THR A 42 -3.66 10.56 8.95
CA THR A 42 -2.75 9.92 7.99
C THR A 42 -1.34 10.48 8.09
N ALA A 43 -1.19 11.79 8.34
CA ALA A 43 0.10 12.44 8.53
C ALA A 43 0.83 11.94 9.78
N VAL A 44 0.10 11.65 10.87
CA VAL A 44 0.68 11.07 12.10
C VAL A 44 1.28 9.69 11.81
N VAL A 45 0.55 8.81 11.12
CA VAL A 45 1.05 7.47 10.74
C VAL A 45 2.22 7.58 9.76
N ALA A 46 2.12 8.48 8.75
CA ALA A 46 3.19 8.72 7.78
C ALA A 46 4.51 9.11 8.45
N ARG A 47 4.44 9.99 9.46
CA ARG A 47 5.62 10.38 10.24
C ARG A 47 6.22 9.20 11.00
N MET A 48 5.40 8.35 11.62
CA MET A 48 5.89 7.15 12.33
C MET A 48 6.61 6.19 11.39
N ILE A 49 6.08 6.00 10.17
CA ILE A 49 6.72 5.17 9.14
C ILE A 49 8.04 5.79 8.70
N GLN A 50 8.05 7.10 8.43
CA GLN A 50 9.25 7.83 8.04
C GLN A 50 10.35 7.72 9.10
N GLU A 51 10.03 8.00 10.37
CA GLU A 51 10.97 7.89 11.50
C GLU A 51 11.53 6.47 11.65
N ALA A 52 10.69 5.46 11.47
CA ALA A 52 11.09 4.08 11.65
C ALA A 52 11.93 3.53 10.49
N THR A 53 11.69 4.00 9.25
CA THR A 53 12.42 3.54 8.05
C THR A 53 13.61 4.41 7.68
N GLY A 54 13.65 5.65 8.16
CA GLY A 54 14.63 6.67 7.75
C GLY A 54 14.40 7.15 6.31
N GLY A 55 13.20 6.92 5.75
CA GLY A 55 12.83 7.30 4.39
C GLY A 55 12.50 8.79 4.23
N ASP A 56 12.36 9.22 2.98
CA ASP A 56 11.84 10.55 2.65
C ASP A 56 10.31 10.57 2.79
N SER A 57 9.69 11.75 2.91
CA SER A 57 8.23 11.88 2.93
C SER A 57 7.74 12.99 2.00
N PHE A 58 6.54 12.78 1.43
CA PHE A 58 5.88 13.74 0.58
C PHE A 58 4.38 13.80 0.89
N ALA A 59 3.91 14.98 1.30
CA ALA A 59 2.49 15.24 1.49
C ALA A 59 1.83 15.63 0.17
N ILE A 60 0.81 14.89 -0.24
CA ILE A 60 -0.02 15.23 -1.39
C ILE A 60 -0.94 16.38 -0.99
N GLU A 61 -0.85 17.51 -1.71
CA GLU A 61 -1.68 18.67 -1.46
C GLU A 61 -2.51 19.02 -2.71
N PRO A 62 -3.85 18.95 -2.64
CA PRO A 62 -4.69 19.45 -3.72
C PRO A 62 -4.63 20.99 -3.80
N VAL A 63 -4.75 21.53 -5.02
CA VAL A 63 -4.80 23.00 -5.25
C VAL A 63 -6.00 23.60 -4.52
N ALA A 64 -7.18 23.01 -4.69
CA ALA A 64 -8.38 23.37 -3.95
C ALA A 64 -8.44 22.56 -2.65
N ALA A 65 -8.37 23.24 -1.50
CA ALA A 65 -8.48 22.58 -0.19
C ALA A 65 -9.90 22.00 0.00
N TYR A 66 -9.97 20.83 0.62
CA TYR A 66 -11.26 20.26 1.04
C TYR A 66 -11.85 21.04 2.21
N PRO A 67 -13.19 21.08 2.35
CA PRO A 67 -13.86 21.68 3.49
C PRO A 67 -13.39 21.08 4.81
N THR A 68 -13.38 21.86 5.89
CA THR A 68 -13.06 21.37 7.24
C THR A 68 -14.28 20.71 7.92
N ALA A 69 -15.49 21.14 7.54
CA ALA A 69 -16.73 20.58 8.07
C ALA A 69 -16.92 19.13 7.56
N TYR A 70 -17.18 18.20 8.50
CA TYR A 70 -17.26 16.77 8.21
C TYR A 70 -18.27 16.43 7.09
N ASP A 71 -19.50 16.91 7.21
CA ASP A 71 -20.55 16.60 6.22
C ASP A 71 -20.19 17.16 4.83
N ALA A 72 -19.60 18.35 4.77
CA ALA A 72 -19.21 18.96 3.51
C ALA A 72 -18.09 18.17 2.80
N VAL A 73 -17.08 17.67 3.54
CA VAL A 73 -16.02 16.85 2.94
C VAL A 73 -16.54 15.48 2.53
N VAL A 74 -17.45 14.88 3.29
CA VAL A 74 -18.08 13.59 2.95
C VAL A 74 -18.87 13.70 1.66
N ASP A 75 -19.68 14.76 1.50
CA ASP A 75 -20.46 15.01 0.29
C ASP A 75 -19.59 15.33 -0.92
N GLN A 76 -18.57 16.17 -0.74
CA GLN A 76 -17.63 16.47 -1.82
C GLN A 76 -16.90 15.23 -2.29
N ALA A 77 -16.33 14.44 -1.37
CA ALA A 77 -15.65 13.21 -1.69
C ALA A 77 -16.54 12.22 -2.45
N LYS A 78 -17.81 12.10 -2.06
CA LYS A 78 -18.79 11.26 -2.76
C LYS A 78 -19.04 11.73 -4.20
N LYS A 79 -19.22 13.04 -4.39
CA LYS A 79 -19.41 13.63 -5.73
C LYS A 79 -18.20 13.39 -6.62
N GLU A 80 -16.99 13.61 -6.09
CA GLU A 80 -15.74 13.42 -6.82
C GLU A 80 -15.52 11.96 -7.22
N LEU A 81 -15.74 11.02 -6.30
CA LEU A 81 -15.62 9.59 -6.58
C LEU A 81 -16.64 9.11 -7.62
N ASN A 82 -17.88 9.59 -7.53
CA ASN A 82 -18.92 9.23 -8.51
C ASN A 82 -18.66 9.81 -9.90
N ALA A 83 -18.03 10.98 -9.98
CA ALA A 83 -17.66 11.65 -11.22
C ALA A 83 -16.29 11.20 -11.76
N ASP A 84 -15.62 10.26 -11.11
CA ASP A 84 -14.22 9.86 -11.38
C ASP A 84 -13.28 11.09 -11.47
N PHE A 85 -13.54 12.10 -10.63
CA PHE A 85 -12.82 13.38 -10.65
C PHE A 85 -11.43 13.23 -10.04
N ARG A 86 -10.45 13.89 -10.65
CA ARG A 86 -9.05 13.96 -10.22
C ARG A 86 -8.68 15.39 -9.86
N PRO A 87 -8.65 15.76 -8.58
CA PRO A 87 -8.28 17.11 -8.19
C PRO A 87 -6.84 17.43 -8.59
N ALA A 88 -6.62 18.64 -9.11
CA ALA A 88 -5.27 19.11 -9.41
C ALA A 88 -4.43 19.19 -8.13
N LEU A 89 -3.18 18.77 -8.21
CA LEU A 89 -2.23 18.82 -7.10
C LEU A 89 -1.32 20.05 -7.21
N LYS A 90 -0.90 20.60 -6.08
CA LYS A 90 0.04 21.75 -6.03
C LYS A 90 1.43 21.38 -6.55
N SER A 91 1.80 20.10 -6.44
CA SER A 91 3.08 19.57 -6.90
C SER A 91 2.90 18.11 -7.34
N THR A 92 3.68 17.72 -8.34
CA THR A 92 3.77 16.31 -8.77
C THR A 92 4.59 15.45 -7.80
N GLY A 93 5.34 16.05 -6.88
CA GLY A 93 6.17 15.32 -5.92
C GLY A 93 7.59 15.03 -6.42
N PRO A 94 8.33 14.18 -5.68
CA PRO A 94 9.72 13.83 -6.02
C PRO A 94 9.79 12.90 -7.22
N ASP A 95 10.96 12.85 -7.85
CA ASP A 95 11.27 11.82 -8.85
C ASP A 95 11.29 10.43 -8.18
N LEU A 96 10.40 9.56 -8.61
CA LEU A 96 10.25 8.22 -8.06
C LEU A 96 11.39 7.27 -8.47
N ALA A 97 12.22 7.63 -9.46
CA ALA A 97 13.33 6.78 -9.91
C ALA A 97 14.30 6.43 -8.76
N ALA A 98 14.43 7.33 -7.78
CA ALA A 98 15.32 7.15 -6.64
C ALA A 98 14.80 6.16 -5.56
N TYR A 99 13.55 5.68 -5.67
CA TYR A 99 12.89 4.91 -4.60
C TYR A 99 12.47 3.52 -5.10
N ASP A 100 12.69 2.51 -4.29
CA ASP A 100 12.28 1.13 -4.58
C ASP A 100 11.01 0.74 -3.82
N THR A 101 10.83 1.30 -2.62
CA THR A 101 9.66 1.08 -1.77
C THR A 101 8.93 2.39 -1.52
N ILE A 102 7.63 2.40 -1.82
CA ILE A 102 6.80 3.59 -1.68
C ILE A 102 5.60 3.25 -0.78
N PHE A 103 5.56 3.82 0.41
CA PHE A 103 4.36 3.80 1.24
C PHE A 103 3.36 4.81 0.68
N VAL A 104 2.10 4.37 0.54
CA VAL A 104 1.01 5.22 0.04
C VAL A 104 -0.08 5.32 1.11
N GLY A 105 -0.20 6.51 1.69
CA GLY A 105 -1.13 6.83 2.76
C GLY A 105 -2.38 7.58 2.30
N SER A 106 -3.55 7.15 2.77
CA SER A 106 -4.82 7.80 2.47
C SER A 106 -5.79 7.68 3.65
N PRO A 107 -6.65 8.66 3.90
CA PRO A 107 -7.89 8.38 4.63
C PRO A 107 -8.77 7.47 3.77
N ASN A 108 -9.55 6.60 4.44
CA ASN A 108 -10.57 5.81 3.77
C ASN A 108 -11.80 6.68 3.50
N TRP A 109 -12.01 7.05 2.28
CA TRP A 109 -13.19 7.80 1.84
C TRP A 109 -14.08 6.90 0.99
N TRP A 110 -15.31 6.65 1.46
CA TRP A 110 -16.28 5.80 0.76
C TRP A 110 -15.74 4.41 0.37
N SER A 111 -15.03 3.79 1.30
CA SER A 111 -14.39 2.47 1.14
C SER A 111 -13.23 2.41 0.14
N THR A 112 -12.65 3.55 -0.22
CA THR A 112 -11.50 3.62 -1.14
C THR A 112 -10.49 4.69 -0.71
N ILE A 113 -9.42 4.85 -1.47
CA ILE A 113 -8.44 5.93 -1.32
C ILE A 113 -9.05 7.27 -1.75
N ALA A 114 -8.59 8.37 -1.14
CA ALA A 114 -9.07 9.72 -1.46
C ALA A 114 -8.64 10.15 -2.89
N PRO A 115 -9.48 10.94 -3.60
CA PRO A 115 -9.19 11.38 -4.98
C PRO A 115 -7.82 12.03 -5.18
N PRO A 116 -7.24 12.84 -4.27
CA PRO A 116 -5.88 13.34 -4.43
C PRO A 116 -4.81 12.24 -4.55
N VAL A 117 -5.00 11.12 -3.83
CA VAL A 117 -4.10 9.97 -3.92
C VAL A 117 -4.23 9.27 -5.27
N MET A 118 -5.46 9.16 -5.81
CA MET A 118 -5.68 8.64 -7.17
C MET A 118 -4.97 9.50 -8.21
N THR A 119 -5.10 10.84 -8.12
CA THR A 119 -4.39 11.77 -9.00
C THR A 119 -2.87 11.55 -8.97
N PHE A 120 -2.30 11.41 -7.76
CA PHE A 120 -0.86 11.16 -7.61
C PHE A 120 -0.45 9.83 -8.25
N LEU A 121 -1.20 8.77 -8.00
CA LEU A 121 -0.88 7.45 -8.54
C LEU A 121 -0.96 7.41 -10.08
N GLU A 122 -1.96 8.04 -10.68
CA GLU A 122 -2.10 8.11 -12.14
C GLU A 122 -1.01 8.95 -12.82
N ALA A 123 -0.46 9.94 -12.11
CA ALA A 123 0.57 10.83 -12.64
C ALA A 123 1.98 10.22 -12.68
N HIS A 124 2.19 9.03 -12.11
CA HIS A 124 3.52 8.44 -11.94
C HIS A 124 3.63 7.03 -12.50
N ASN A 125 4.86 6.64 -12.85
CA ASN A 125 5.18 5.26 -13.23
C ASN A 125 5.75 4.50 -12.04
N PHE A 126 5.07 3.44 -11.63
CA PHE A 126 5.45 2.57 -10.52
C PHE A 126 5.99 1.21 -10.96
N ALA A 127 6.26 1.02 -12.25
CA ALA A 127 6.77 -0.25 -12.76
C ALA A 127 8.06 -0.68 -12.04
N GLY A 128 8.09 -1.92 -11.55
CA GLY A 128 9.22 -2.48 -10.81
C GLY A 128 9.36 -2.02 -9.36
N LYS A 129 8.47 -1.16 -8.86
CA LYS A 129 8.49 -0.67 -7.48
C LYS A 129 7.61 -1.50 -6.56
N THR A 130 7.92 -1.48 -5.27
CA THR A 130 7.06 -2.04 -4.22
C THR A 130 6.22 -0.93 -3.61
N ILE A 131 4.89 -1.09 -3.61
CA ILE A 131 3.96 -0.17 -2.96
C ILE A 131 3.37 -0.82 -1.72
N VAL A 132 3.34 -0.05 -0.63
CA VAL A 132 2.83 -0.49 0.67
C VAL A 132 1.73 0.47 1.13
N PRO A 133 0.44 0.14 0.93
CA PRO A 133 -0.67 1.01 1.33
C PRO A 133 -0.83 1.08 2.85
N PHE A 134 -1.14 2.27 3.39
CA PHE A 134 -1.64 2.43 4.75
C PHE A 134 -2.84 3.37 4.76
N ILE A 135 -3.86 2.98 5.53
CA ILE A 135 -5.17 3.64 5.46
C ILE A 135 -5.61 4.04 6.87
N THR A 136 -5.98 5.31 7.03
CA THR A 136 -6.66 5.75 8.26
C THR A 136 -8.18 5.74 8.08
N HIS A 137 -8.90 5.29 9.10
CA HIS A 137 -10.35 5.08 9.01
C HIS A 137 -11.04 5.25 10.36
N GLU A 138 -12.38 5.39 10.36
CA GLU A 138 -13.20 5.41 11.58
C GLU A 138 -14.04 4.13 11.79
N GLY A 139 -13.78 3.08 10.99
CA GLY A 139 -14.49 1.78 11.10
C GLY A 139 -14.43 0.96 9.81
N SER A 140 -14.25 1.60 8.66
CA SER A 140 -14.28 0.96 7.33
C SER A 140 -13.02 0.14 6.99
N ARG A 141 -11.97 0.19 7.82
CA ARG A 141 -10.69 -0.52 7.62
C ARG A 141 -10.08 -0.21 6.24
N MET A 142 -9.57 -1.21 5.51
CA MET A 142 -8.96 -1.03 4.19
C MET A 142 -9.98 -0.78 3.07
N GLY A 143 -11.22 -1.25 3.19
CA GLY A 143 -12.16 -1.23 2.09
C GLY A 143 -11.57 -1.83 0.80
N LYS A 144 -11.75 -1.13 -0.32
CA LYS A 144 -11.16 -1.48 -1.63
C LYS A 144 -9.79 -0.85 -1.87
N SER A 145 -9.22 -0.14 -0.90
CA SER A 145 -8.03 0.69 -1.11
C SER A 145 -6.84 -0.05 -1.73
N VAL A 146 -6.57 -1.30 -1.33
CA VAL A 146 -5.48 -2.10 -1.94
C VAL A 146 -5.76 -2.40 -3.41
N GLN A 147 -7.02 -2.69 -3.76
CA GLN A 147 -7.43 -2.98 -5.14
C GLN A 147 -7.29 -1.72 -6.01
N ASP A 148 -7.70 -0.57 -5.48
CA ASP A 148 -7.60 0.70 -6.19
C ASP A 148 -6.14 1.15 -6.34
N VAL A 149 -5.30 1.00 -5.32
CA VAL A 149 -3.85 1.23 -5.46
C VAL A 149 -3.26 0.35 -6.56
N LYS A 150 -3.61 -0.95 -6.60
CA LYS A 150 -3.16 -1.84 -7.69
C LYS A 150 -3.62 -1.37 -9.07
N ARG A 151 -4.88 -0.92 -9.17
CA ARG A 151 -5.45 -0.41 -10.42
C ARG A 151 -4.70 0.82 -10.93
N PHE A 152 -4.35 1.75 -10.04
CA PHE A 152 -3.71 3.02 -10.38
C PHE A 152 -2.18 2.95 -10.47
N SER A 153 -1.57 1.81 -10.13
CA SER A 153 -0.11 1.62 -10.20
C SER A 153 0.26 0.33 -10.95
N PRO A 154 -0.04 0.26 -12.26
CA PRO A 154 0.28 -0.91 -13.06
C PRO A 154 1.78 -1.20 -13.07
N GLY A 155 2.16 -2.48 -13.02
CA GLY A 155 3.55 -2.92 -12.99
C GLY A 155 4.24 -2.83 -11.62
N ALA A 156 3.58 -2.32 -10.59
CA ALA A 156 4.07 -2.33 -9.22
C ALA A 156 3.76 -3.65 -8.51
N THR A 157 4.60 -4.03 -7.56
CA THR A 157 4.29 -5.05 -6.55
C THR A 157 3.59 -4.38 -5.37
N VAL A 158 2.26 -4.54 -5.27
CA VAL A 158 1.49 -3.95 -4.17
C VAL A 158 1.32 -4.96 -3.05
N LEU A 159 1.90 -4.67 -1.89
CA LEU A 159 1.84 -5.51 -0.69
C LEU A 159 0.50 -5.36 0.03
N SER A 160 0.25 -6.24 1.01
CA SER A 160 -0.85 -6.07 1.94
C SER A 160 -0.67 -4.79 2.74
N GLY A 161 -1.69 -3.95 2.73
CA GLY A 161 -1.68 -2.70 3.46
C GLY A 161 -2.05 -2.89 4.94
N GLN A 162 -1.91 -1.81 5.71
CA GLN A 162 -2.28 -1.76 7.13
C GLN A 162 -3.32 -0.67 7.38
N PRO A 163 -4.50 -1.00 7.97
CA PRO A 163 -5.45 0.00 8.43
C PRO A 163 -5.10 0.48 9.84
N PHE A 164 -5.28 1.78 10.08
CA PHE A 164 -5.13 2.42 11.39
C PHE A 164 -6.41 3.19 11.72
N ARG A 165 -6.99 2.94 12.88
CA ARG A 165 -8.17 3.68 13.31
C ARG A 165 -7.77 5.09 13.73
N GLY A 166 -8.50 6.11 13.25
CA GLY A 166 -8.16 7.51 13.46
C GLY A 166 -8.06 7.91 14.95
N SER A 167 -8.96 7.38 15.80
CA SER A 167 -8.89 7.59 17.25
C SER A 167 -7.61 7.09 17.90
N ASP A 168 -6.96 6.08 17.31
CA ASP A 168 -5.88 5.31 17.94
C ASP A 168 -4.49 5.66 17.35
N VAL A 169 -4.44 6.51 16.30
CA VAL A 169 -3.19 6.80 15.58
C VAL A 169 -2.09 7.41 16.46
N LYS A 170 -2.45 8.13 17.52
CA LYS A 170 -1.46 8.74 18.42
C LYS A 170 -0.63 7.70 19.17
N ASP A 171 -1.22 6.54 19.43
CA ASP A 171 -0.63 5.43 20.17
C ASP A 171 -0.15 4.29 19.26
N ALA A 172 -0.28 4.45 17.92
CA ALA A 172 -0.02 3.40 16.93
C ALA A 172 1.47 3.12 16.67
N ARG A 173 2.42 3.78 17.38
CA ARG A 173 3.86 3.65 17.10
C ARG A 173 4.36 2.20 17.13
N GLU A 174 3.96 1.42 18.13
CA GLU A 174 4.40 0.02 18.24
C GLU A 174 3.72 -0.89 17.20
N ASP A 175 2.48 -0.59 16.81
CA ASP A 175 1.79 -1.31 15.73
C ASP A 175 2.46 -1.04 14.38
N VAL A 176 2.84 0.22 14.10
CA VAL A 176 3.63 0.58 12.92
C VAL A 176 4.96 -0.18 12.91
N ARG A 177 5.71 -0.17 14.01
CA ARG A 177 6.99 -0.88 14.10
C ARG A 177 6.85 -2.39 13.91
N ARG A 178 5.83 -3.00 14.49
CA ARG A 178 5.52 -4.44 14.32
C ARG A 178 5.23 -4.74 12.84
N TRP A 179 4.34 -3.97 12.23
CA TRP A 179 4.00 -4.10 10.81
C TRP A 179 5.23 -3.95 9.90
N LEU A 180 6.10 -2.97 10.14
CA LEU A 180 7.33 -2.79 9.38
C LEU A 180 8.32 -3.95 9.56
N ARG A 181 8.41 -4.56 10.75
CA ARG A 181 9.20 -5.79 10.97
C ARG A 181 8.65 -6.97 10.17
N ASP A 182 7.33 -7.15 10.16
CA ASP A 182 6.67 -8.22 9.42
C ASP A 182 6.91 -8.08 7.91
N LEU A 183 6.99 -6.85 7.41
CA LEU A 183 7.36 -6.51 6.03
C LEU A 183 8.88 -6.59 5.77
N LYS A 184 9.71 -6.81 6.79
CA LYS A 184 11.19 -6.76 6.74
C LYS A 184 11.72 -5.39 6.27
N LEU A 185 11.03 -4.32 6.60
CA LEU A 185 11.38 -2.93 6.26
C LEU A 185 11.95 -2.15 7.44
N LEU A 186 12.00 -2.76 8.61
CA LEU A 186 12.67 -2.23 9.80
C LEU A 186 13.97 -3.00 10.02
N LYS A 187 15.06 -2.25 10.22
CA LYS A 187 16.37 -2.80 10.57
C LYS A 187 16.47 -3.17 12.05
#